data_1d53a55bd750b839a4a55a62dda9f590
#
_entry.id   1d53a55bd750b839a4a55a62dda9f590
#
_cell.length_a   1.000
_cell.length_b   1.000
_cell.length_c   1.000
_cell.angle_alpha   90.00
_cell.angle_beta   90.00
_cell.angle_gamma   90.00
#
_symmetry.space_group_name_H-M   'P 1'
#
loop_
_entity.id
_entity.type
_entity.pdbx_description
1 polymer ?
#
loop_
_entity_poly.entity_id
_entity_poly.type
_entity_poly.pdbx_seq_one_letter_code
_entity_poly.pdbx_strand_id
1 'polypeptide(L)'
;MRDGRVVKGVNFNELRDVSSPEVLAEFYSDCGADELVFYDITASSDGRQLFTDALRRVASKVFIPLTVGGGIRTLDDFDRVLKCGADKVSVNSGAISDPDLIPRAAERYGSQCVVLSADIKRVDGAFRLFKNGGRVDTGIDAIEWIARGVKNGAGEIVVNSIDTDGVGGGFDIEMLRAVSEVADVPIVASGGAGSIEDFITLFNTLPGVDAGLAATIFHFGKIKIPDLKASLRDAGISVRYTNV
;
A
#
# COMPACT_ATOMS: atom_id res chain seq x y z
N MET A 1 2.39 1.60 -11.46
CA MET A 1 3.00 1.55 -12.82
C MET A 1 2.02 2.02 -13.88
N ARG A 2 2.56 2.58 -14.97
CA ARG A 2 1.80 2.94 -16.19
C ARG A 2 2.68 2.67 -17.41
N ASP A 3 2.14 2.00 -18.42
CA ASP A 3 2.84 1.70 -19.70
C ASP A 3 4.26 1.09 -19.51
N GLY A 4 4.40 0.16 -18.53
CA GLY A 4 5.66 -0.52 -18.24
C GLY A 4 6.70 0.32 -17.47
N ARG A 5 6.37 1.54 -17.03
CA ARG A 5 7.23 2.46 -16.30
C ARG A 5 6.70 2.77 -14.90
N VAL A 6 7.59 3.03 -13.96
CA VAL A 6 7.19 3.54 -12.64
C VAL A 6 6.90 5.04 -12.77
N VAL A 7 5.73 5.43 -12.33
CA VAL A 7 5.27 6.82 -12.35
C VAL A 7 4.75 7.23 -10.97
N LYS A 8 4.89 8.49 -10.61
CA LYS A 8 4.34 9.07 -9.37
C LYS A 8 3.80 10.48 -9.66
N GLY A 9 2.69 10.81 -9.02
CA GLY A 9 2.04 12.12 -9.07
C GLY A 9 1.61 12.60 -7.70
N VAL A 10 0.91 13.74 -7.66
CA VAL A 10 0.28 14.33 -6.47
C VAL A 10 -1.22 14.07 -6.53
N ASN A 11 -1.83 13.64 -5.42
CA ASN A 11 -3.26 13.30 -5.34
C ASN A 11 -3.73 12.41 -6.52
N PHE A 12 -2.91 11.42 -6.88
CA PHE A 12 -3.12 10.50 -8.02
C PHE A 12 -3.17 11.17 -9.42
N ASN A 13 -2.72 12.43 -9.53
CA ASN A 13 -2.66 13.20 -10.79
C ASN A 13 -1.22 13.61 -11.13
N GLU A 14 -1.02 14.26 -12.28
CA GLU A 14 0.26 14.82 -12.75
C GLU A 14 1.42 13.80 -12.71
N LEU A 15 1.22 12.63 -13.31
CA LEU A 15 2.17 11.52 -13.27
C LEU A 15 3.50 11.89 -13.97
N ARG A 16 4.61 11.70 -13.25
CA ARG A 16 5.98 11.83 -13.77
C ARG A 16 6.64 10.45 -13.83
N ASP A 17 7.40 10.22 -14.88
CA ASP A 17 8.22 9.01 -15.05
C ASP A 17 9.40 9.03 -14.06
N VAL A 18 9.65 7.89 -13.42
CA VAL A 18 10.73 7.73 -12.43
C VAL A 18 11.83 6.83 -12.98
N SER A 19 11.51 5.56 -13.29
CA SER A 19 12.48 4.56 -13.78
C SER A 19 11.80 3.29 -14.28
N SER A 20 12.61 2.29 -14.69
CA SER A 20 12.09 0.94 -14.89
C SER A 20 11.76 0.28 -13.54
N PRO A 21 10.71 -0.55 -13.48
CA PRO A 21 10.28 -1.18 -12.22
C PRO A 21 11.34 -2.13 -11.63
N GLU A 22 12.07 -2.84 -12.47
CA GLU A 22 13.10 -3.80 -12.04
C GLU A 22 14.29 -3.09 -11.33
N VAL A 23 14.76 -1.98 -11.90
CA VAL A 23 15.86 -1.20 -11.34
C VAL A 23 15.49 -0.60 -9.99
N LEU A 24 14.28 -0.06 -9.88
CA LEU A 24 13.81 0.49 -8.60
C LEU A 24 13.56 -0.60 -7.56
N ALA A 25 13.04 -1.74 -7.95
CA ALA A 25 12.78 -2.84 -7.04
C ALA A 25 14.08 -3.40 -6.44
N GLU A 26 15.10 -3.63 -7.28
CA GLU A 26 16.46 -4.03 -6.85
C GLU A 26 17.04 -2.97 -5.90
N PHE A 27 17.01 -1.70 -6.30
CA PHE A 27 17.50 -0.59 -5.48
C PHE A 27 16.86 -0.54 -4.09
N TYR A 28 15.52 -0.66 -3.98
CA TYR A 28 14.84 -0.64 -2.69
C TYR A 28 15.12 -1.86 -1.83
N SER A 29 15.20 -3.05 -2.45
CA SER A 29 15.59 -4.27 -1.76
C SER A 29 16.99 -4.12 -1.14
N ASP A 30 17.94 -3.59 -1.91
CA ASP A 30 19.34 -3.38 -1.48
C ASP A 30 19.48 -2.25 -0.45
N CYS A 31 18.65 -1.20 -0.56
CA CYS A 31 18.64 -0.10 0.42
C CYS A 31 18.00 -0.46 1.77
N GLY A 32 17.52 -1.69 1.95
CA GLY A 32 16.97 -2.15 3.21
C GLY A 32 15.51 -1.78 3.45
N ALA A 33 14.70 -1.59 2.41
CA ALA A 33 13.25 -1.57 2.56
C ALA A 33 12.78 -2.89 3.21
N ASP A 34 11.73 -2.82 4.03
CA ASP A 34 11.21 -4.02 4.72
C ASP A 34 10.28 -4.82 3.82
N GLU A 35 9.47 -4.11 3.02
CA GLU A 35 8.55 -4.66 2.04
C GLU A 35 8.50 -3.75 0.81
N LEU A 36 8.07 -4.30 -0.31
CA LEU A 36 7.83 -3.55 -1.54
C LEU A 36 6.39 -3.73 -1.99
N VAL A 37 5.75 -2.62 -2.38
CA VAL A 37 4.42 -2.63 -2.97
C VAL A 37 4.49 -2.26 -4.45
N PHE A 38 3.90 -3.10 -5.30
CA PHE A 38 3.89 -2.95 -6.74
C PHE A 38 2.45 -2.81 -7.26
N TYR A 39 2.05 -1.58 -7.56
CA TYR A 39 0.70 -1.28 -8.05
C TYR A 39 0.68 -0.96 -9.55
N ASP A 40 -0.23 -1.62 -10.29
CA ASP A 40 -0.68 -1.11 -11.56
C ASP A 40 -1.80 -0.08 -11.34
N ILE A 41 -1.45 1.20 -11.37
CA ILE A 41 -2.40 2.28 -11.07
C ILE A 41 -3.39 2.57 -12.20
N THR A 42 -3.22 1.95 -13.38
CA THR A 42 -4.12 2.15 -14.52
C THR A 42 -5.10 0.99 -14.69
N ALA A 43 -4.76 -0.20 -14.21
CA ALA A 43 -5.54 -1.42 -14.43
C ALA A 43 -6.99 -1.31 -13.91
N SER A 44 -7.20 -0.68 -12.75
CA SER A 44 -8.52 -0.52 -12.15
C SER A 44 -9.40 0.50 -12.88
N SER A 45 -8.81 1.54 -13.48
CA SER A 45 -9.54 2.60 -14.19
C SER A 45 -9.78 2.25 -15.66
N ASP A 46 -8.79 1.65 -16.32
CA ASP A 46 -8.80 1.39 -17.76
C ASP A 46 -9.20 -0.05 -18.09
N GLY A 47 -9.45 -0.91 -17.07
CA GLY A 47 -9.77 -2.32 -17.26
C GLY A 47 -8.60 -3.15 -17.80
N ARG A 48 -7.37 -2.65 -17.71
CA ARG A 48 -6.17 -3.33 -18.17
C ARG A 48 -5.85 -4.54 -17.29
N GLN A 49 -5.31 -5.55 -17.91
CA GLN A 49 -4.78 -6.70 -17.18
C GLN A 49 -3.43 -6.36 -16.56
N LEU A 50 -3.09 -7.06 -15.49
CA LEU A 50 -1.80 -6.93 -14.82
C LEU A 50 -0.62 -7.20 -15.75
N PHE A 51 0.47 -6.49 -15.51
CA PHE A 51 1.73 -6.66 -16.22
C PHE A 51 2.50 -7.87 -15.69
N THR A 52 2.06 -9.07 -16.01
CA THR A 52 2.65 -10.31 -15.47
C THR A 52 4.14 -10.45 -15.81
N ASP A 53 4.56 -10.02 -17.00
CA ASP A 53 5.97 -10.10 -17.38
C ASP A 53 6.83 -9.09 -16.61
N ALA A 54 6.34 -7.87 -16.39
CA ALA A 54 7.01 -6.89 -15.54
C ALA A 54 7.09 -7.39 -14.09
N LEU A 55 6.01 -7.99 -13.58
CA LEU A 55 5.99 -8.57 -12.25
C LEU A 55 7.03 -9.68 -12.09
N ARG A 56 7.14 -10.62 -13.02
CA ARG A 56 8.17 -11.67 -12.97
C ARG A 56 9.58 -11.11 -12.93
N ARG A 57 9.86 -10.06 -13.73
CA ARG A 57 11.17 -9.39 -13.72
C ARG A 57 11.44 -8.69 -12.38
N VAL A 58 10.45 -8.01 -11.81
CA VAL A 58 10.54 -7.40 -10.48
C VAL A 58 10.78 -8.47 -9.41
N ALA A 59 9.95 -9.50 -9.36
CA ALA A 59 10.05 -10.57 -8.37
C ALA A 59 11.41 -11.31 -8.41
N SER A 60 12.05 -11.41 -9.58
CA SER A 60 13.37 -12.02 -9.71
C SER A 60 14.51 -11.17 -9.11
N LYS A 61 14.25 -9.90 -8.77
CA LYS A 61 15.21 -8.94 -8.24
C LYS A 61 14.97 -8.56 -6.77
N VAL A 62 13.84 -8.96 -6.21
CA VAL A 62 13.39 -8.57 -4.87
C VAL A 62 13.51 -9.76 -3.93
N PHE A 63 14.18 -9.55 -2.78
CA PHE A 63 14.38 -10.56 -1.73
C PHE A 63 13.73 -10.16 -0.39
N ILE A 64 12.77 -9.25 -0.47
CA ILE A 64 11.90 -8.81 0.62
C ILE A 64 10.44 -9.08 0.20
N PRO A 65 9.47 -9.16 1.13
CA PRO A 65 8.08 -9.39 0.79
C PRO A 65 7.57 -8.43 -0.28
N LEU A 66 6.90 -8.98 -1.30
CA LEU A 66 6.37 -8.24 -2.44
C LEU A 66 4.84 -8.31 -2.45
N THR A 67 4.21 -7.17 -2.17
CA THR A 67 2.76 -6.99 -2.29
C THR A 67 2.41 -6.46 -3.67
N VAL A 68 1.47 -7.11 -4.36
CA VAL A 68 1.05 -6.73 -5.72
C VAL A 68 -0.44 -6.39 -5.75
N GLY A 69 -0.77 -5.27 -6.38
CA GLY A 69 -2.16 -4.82 -6.53
C GLY A 69 -2.39 -4.06 -7.84
N GLY A 70 -3.63 -3.61 -8.00
CA GLY A 70 -4.10 -2.95 -9.21
C GLY A 70 -4.78 -3.95 -10.17
N GLY A 71 -6.06 -3.70 -10.45
CA GLY A 71 -6.86 -4.51 -11.36
C GLY A 71 -7.26 -5.92 -10.89
N ILE A 72 -6.97 -6.28 -9.64
CA ILE A 72 -7.34 -7.58 -9.05
C ILE A 72 -8.84 -7.63 -8.79
N ARG A 73 -9.53 -8.63 -9.35
CA ARG A 73 -11.00 -8.76 -9.27
C ARG A 73 -11.48 -10.20 -9.05
N THR A 74 -10.64 -11.19 -9.29
CA THR A 74 -11.01 -12.61 -9.27
C THR A 74 -9.94 -13.44 -8.58
N LEU A 75 -10.27 -14.67 -8.18
CA LEU A 75 -9.28 -15.63 -7.68
C LEU A 75 -8.24 -16.00 -8.75
N ASP A 76 -8.61 -15.98 -10.04
CA ASP A 76 -7.65 -16.19 -11.11
C ASP A 76 -6.62 -15.07 -11.21
N ASP A 77 -6.99 -13.83 -10.85
CA ASP A 77 -6.03 -12.73 -10.71
C ASP A 77 -5.06 -12.98 -9.55
N PHE A 78 -5.56 -13.45 -8.39
CA PHE A 78 -4.70 -13.89 -7.27
C PHE A 78 -3.71 -14.97 -7.72
N ASP A 79 -4.22 -16.05 -8.30
CA ASP A 79 -3.40 -17.17 -8.81
C ASP A 79 -2.28 -16.66 -9.72
N ARG A 80 -2.64 -15.78 -10.66
CA ARG A 80 -1.71 -15.23 -11.64
C ARG A 80 -0.58 -14.44 -10.99
N VAL A 81 -0.87 -13.53 -10.06
CA VAL A 81 0.18 -12.70 -9.45
C VAL A 81 1.02 -13.47 -8.44
N LEU A 82 0.43 -14.36 -7.65
CA LEU A 82 1.16 -15.24 -6.74
C LEU A 82 2.13 -16.17 -7.50
N LYS A 83 1.69 -16.76 -8.63
CA LYS A 83 2.55 -17.57 -9.51
C LYS A 83 3.64 -16.76 -10.23
N CYS A 84 3.52 -15.44 -10.28
CA CYS A 84 4.56 -14.56 -10.82
C CYS A 84 5.56 -14.08 -9.76
N GLY A 85 5.41 -14.49 -8.49
CA GLY A 85 6.34 -14.22 -7.41
C GLY A 85 5.89 -13.14 -6.42
N ALA A 86 4.60 -12.77 -6.40
CA ALA A 86 4.04 -11.98 -5.31
C ALA A 86 3.89 -12.82 -4.04
N ASP A 87 4.15 -12.24 -2.88
CA ASP A 87 3.90 -12.84 -1.57
C ASP A 87 2.49 -12.50 -1.07
N LYS A 88 2.02 -11.29 -1.36
CA LYS A 88 0.71 -10.78 -0.96
C LYS A 88 -0.01 -10.13 -2.14
N VAL A 89 -1.33 -10.15 -2.10
CA VAL A 89 -2.19 -9.56 -3.14
C VAL A 89 -3.10 -8.50 -2.54
N SER A 90 -2.97 -7.27 -3.04
CA SER A 90 -3.72 -6.13 -2.56
C SER A 90 -4.96 -5.87 -3.41
N VAL A 91 -6.12 -5.78 -2.74
CA VAL A 91 -7.42 -5.53 -3.37
C VAL A 91 -8.11 -4.31 -2.77
N ASN A 92 -8.71 -3.46 -3.63
CA ASN A 92 -9.62 -2.38 -3.25
C ASN A 92 -10.89 -2.49 -4.11
N SER A 93 -10.91 -1.93 -5.32
CA SER A 93 -12.11 -1.86 -6.17
C SER A 93 -12.71 -3.23 -6.50
N GLY A 94 -11.88 -4.28 -6.59
CA GLY A 94 -12.35 -5.65 -6.79
C GLY A 94 -13.17 -6.16 -5.60
N ALA A 95 -12.67 -5.94 -4.38
CA ALA A 95 -13.38 -6.31 -3.15
C ALA A 95 -14.65 -5.47 -2.91
N ILE A 96 -14.65 -4.19 -3.29
CA ILE A 96 -15.84 -3.33 -3.22
C ILE A 96 -16.93 -3.84 -4.18
N SER A 97 -16.54 -4.32 -5.36
CA SER A 97 -17.48 -4.83 -6.37
C SER A 97 -17.98 -6.25 -6.05
N ASP A 98 -17.15 -7.06 -5.40
CA ASP A 98 -17.43 -8.43 -4.97
C ASP A 98 -16.86 -8.64 -3.56
N PRO A 99 -17.64 -8.33 -2.50
CA PRO A 99 -17.17 -8.48 -1.12
C PRO A 99 -16.80 -9.92 -0.72
N ASP A 100 -17.31 -10.93 -1.43
CA ASP A 100 -16.98 -12.32 -1.20
C ASP A 100 -15.61 -12.71 -1.75
N LEU A 101 -14.93 -11.82 -2.49
CA LEU A 101 -13.57 -12.05 -2.98
C LEU A 101 -12.59 -12.25 -1.82
N ILE A 102 -12.70 -11.45 -0.74
CA ILE A 102 -11.80 -11.52 0.43
C ILE A 102 -11.89 -12.89 1.10
N PRO A 103 -13.08 -13.36 1.58
CA PRO A 103 -13.16 -14.65 2.28
C PRO A 103 -12.78 -15.82 1.37
N ARG A 104 -13.12 -15.80 0.09
CA ARG A 104 -12.72 -16.85 -0.86
C ARG A 104 -11.21 -16.86 -1.10
N ALA A 105 -10.57 -15.70 -1.14
CA ALA A 105 -9.11 -15.61 -1.28
C ALA A 105 -8.41 -16.08 0.00
N ALA A 106 -8.90 -15.66 1.17
CA ALA A 106 -8.36 -16.08 2.47
C ALA A 106 -8.49 -17.58 2.69
N GLU A 107 -9.62 -18.19 2.31
CA GLU A 107 -9.81 -19.65 2.37
C GLU A 107 -8.82 -20.40 1.47
N ARG A 108 -8.58 -19.87 0.26
CA ARG A 108 -7.77 -20.57 -0.74
C ARG A 108 -6.27 -20.38 -0.57
N TYR A 109 -5.82 -19.18 -0.15
CA TYR A 109 -4.40 -18.81 -0.13
C TYR A 109 -3.88 -18.50 1.29
N GLY A 110 -4.76 -18.42 2.27
CA GLY A 110 -4.48 -17.95 3.63
C GLY A 110 -4.64 -16.43 3.76
N SER A 111 -5.11 -16.00 4.93
CA SER A 111 -5.31 -14.56 5.23
C SER A 111 -4.05 -13.73 5.03
N GLN A 112 -2.88 -14.28 5.33
CA GLN A 112 -1.58 -13.61 5.17
C GLN A 112 -1.27 -13.20 3.71
N CYS A 113 -1.94 -13.79 2.72
CA CYS A 113 -1.80 -13.42 1.31
C CYS A 113 -2.77 -12.31 0.89
N VAL A 114 -3.75 -11.95 1.73
CA VAL A 114 -4.84 -11.01 1.39
C VAL A 114 -4.61 -9.67 2.07
N VAL A 115 -4.31 -8.65 1.27
CA VAL A 115 -4.18 -7.26 1.73
C VAL A 115 -5.40 -6.46 1.28
N LEU A 116 -6.17 -5.92 2.23
CA LEU A 116 -7.24 -4.98 1.91
C LEU A 116 -6.67 -3.57 1.82
N SER A 117 -6.65 -3.00 0.63
CA SER A 117 -6.32 -1.60 0.42
C SER A 117 -7.58 -0.74 0.51
N ALA A 118 -7.54 0.33 1.29
CA ALA A 118 -8.63 1.28 1.46
C ALA A 118 -8.15 2.68 1.06
N ASP A 119 -8.68 3.21 -0.06
CA ASP A 119 -8.49 4.60 -0.45
C ASP A 119 -9.55 5.43 0.26
N ILE A 120 -9.14 6.28 1.20
CA ILE A 120 -10.04 6.98 2.13
C ILE A 120 -9.92 8.50 1.92
N LYS A 121 -11.06 9.17 1.94
CA LYS A 121 -11.16 10.62 1.91
C LYS A 121 -12.20 11.11 2.89
N ARG A 122 -11.98 12.30 3.49
CA ARG A 122 -13.02 13.01 4.26
C ARG A 122 -14.04 13.64 3.34
N VAL A 123 -15.30 13.29 3.55
CA VAL A 123 -16.46 13.90 2.88
C VAL A 123 -17.48 14.21 3.96
N ASP A 124 -17.84 15.48 4.10
CA ASP A 124 -18.82 15.98 5.09
C ASP A 124 -18.51 15.49 6.54
N GLY A 125 -17.24 15.46 6.90
CA GLY A 125 -16.77 15.04 8.23
C GLY A 125 -16.69 13.53 8.47
N ALA A 126 -17.08 12.68 7.49
CA ALA A 126 -17.00 11.23 7.56
C ALA A 126 -15.83 10.67 6.72
N PHE A 127 -15.28 9.54 7.13
CA PHE A 127 -14.31 8.79 6.35
C PHE A 127 -15.02 7.94 5.29
N ARG A 128 -14.91 8.34 4.03
CA ARG A 128 -15.54 7.67 2.90
C ARG A 128 -14.55 6.81 2.14
N LEU A 129 -15.00 5.61 1.77
CA LEU A 129 -14.24 4.70 0.93
C LEU A 129 -14.37 5.08 -0.54
N PHE A 130 -13.23 5.12 -1.24
CA PHE A 130 -13.14 5.41 -2.66
C PHE A 130 -12.66 4.21 -3.45
N LYS A 131 -13.04 4.13 -4.73
CA LYS A 131 -12.58 3.13 -5.70
C LYS A 131 -12.00 3.76 -6.95
N ASN A 132 -11.47 2.92 -7.86
CA ASN A 132 -10.89 3.33 -9.14
C ASN A 132 -9.75 4.35 -8.97
N GLY A 133 -8.82 4.08 -8.02
CA GLY A 133 -7.70 4.96 -7.75
C GLY A 133 -8.14 6.31 -7.17
N GLY A 134 -9.02 6.30 -6.19
CA GLY A 134 -9.47 7.49 -5.47
C GLY A 134 -10.46 8.41 -6.23
N ARG A 135 -10.98 7.96 -7.39
CA ARG A 135 -11.80 8.82 -8.28
C ARG A 135 -13.30 8.73 -8.03
N VAL A 136 -13.78 7.66 -7.42
CA VAL A 136 -15.22 7.41 -7.27
C VAL A 136 -15.53 7.19 -5.79
N ASP A 137 -16.30 8.09 -5.21
CA ASP A 137 -16.91 7.91 -3.89
C ASP A 137 -17.91 6.76 -3.96
N THR A 138 -17.79 5.82 -3.05
CA THR A 138 -18.69 4.67 -2.97
C THR A 138 -19.89 4.90 -2.08
N GLY A 139 -19.89 5.97 -1.27
CA GLY A 139 -20.86 6.21 -0.21
C GLY A 139 -20.71 5.28 1.01
N ILE A 140 -19.72 4.36 0.99
CA ILE A 140 -19.47 3.40 2.08
C ILE A 140 -18.63 4.07 3.16
N ASP A 141 -18.97 3.85 4.43
CA ASP A 141 -18.12 4.20 5.55
C ASP A 141 -16.84 3.33 5.54
N ALA A 142 -15.67 3.99 5.52
CA ALA A 142 -14.41 3.31 5.37
C ALA A 142 -14.03 2.48 6.61
N ILE A 143 -14.40 2.93 7.80
CA ILE A 143 -14.07 2.23 9.06
C ILE A 143 -14.90 0.95 9.18
N GLU A 144 -16.20 1.03 8.88
CA GLU A 144 -17.08 -0.16 8.84
C GLU A 144 -16.62 -1.16 7.76
N TRP A 145 -16.15 -0.64 6.60
CA TRP A 145 -15.62 -1.47 5.53
C TRP A 145 -14.38 -2.25 5.96
N ILE A 146 -13.42 -1.57 6.62
CA ILE A 146 -12.19 -2.19 7.12
C ILE A 146 -12.53 -3.26 8.16
N ALA A 147 -13.36 -2.94 9.16
CA ALA A 147 -13.79 -3.89 10.18
C ALA A 147 -14.41 -5.16 9.56
N ARG A 148 -15.25 -4.99 8.52
CA ARG A 148 -15.82 -6.11 7.77
C ARG A 148 -14.77 -6.90 6.99
N GLY A 149 -13.81 -6.21 6.37
CA GLY A 149 -12.73 -6.83 5.60
C GLY A 149 -11.83 -7.70 6.47
N VAL A 150 -11.44 -7.22 7.66
CA VAL A 150 -10.68 -7.99 8.66
C VAL A 150 -11.48 -9.24 9.08
N LYS A 151 -12.75 -9.08 9.46
CA LYS A 151 -13.63 -10.19 9.82
C LYS A 151 -13.77 -11.22 8.70
N ASN A 152 -13.69 -10.78 7.45
CA ASN A 152 -13.79 -11.63 6.27
C ASN A 152 -12.44 -12.27 5.86
N GLY A 153 -11.36 -12.04 6.61
CA GLY A 153 -10.09 -12.74 6.44
C GLY A 153 -9.01 -11.93 5.69
N ALA A 154 -9.13 -10.61 5.58
CA ALA A 154 -7.98 -9.79 5.22
C ALA A 154 -6.92 -9.92 6.33
N GLY A 155 -5.70 -10.27 5.97
CA GLY A 155 -4.59 -10.46 6.91
C GLY A 155 -3.68 -9.25 7.06
N GLU A 156 -3.92 -8.19 6.29
CA GLU A 156 -3.23 -6.90 6.35
C GLU A 156 -4.11 -5.81 5.74
N ILE A 157 -3.98 -4.59 6.27
CA ILE A 157 -4.68 -3.40 5.75
C ILE A 157 -3.67 -2.37 5.28
N VAL A 158 -3.82 -1.88 4.05
CA VAL A 158 -3.13 -0.66 3.57
C VAL A 158 -4.14 0.48 3.54
N VAL A 159 -3.89 1.51 4.33
CA VAL A 159 -4.75 2.69 4.45
C VAL A 159 -4.14 3.83 3.67
N ASN A 160 -4.76 4.22 2.55
CA ASN A 160 -4.33 5.34 1.72
C ASN A 160 -5.18 6.58 2.01
N SER A 161 -4.59 7.61 2.62
CA SER A 161 -5.25 8.90 2.76
C SER A 161 -5.15 9.68 1.44
N ILE A 162 -6.28 9.88 0.78
CA ILE A 162 -6.35 10.70 -0.45
C ILE A 162 -6.07 12.18 -0.13
N ASP A 163 -6.53 12.64 1.03
CA ASP A 163 -6.40 14.05 1.42
C ASP A 163 -4.94 14.46 1.65
N THR A 164 -4.09 13.53 2.10
CA THR A 164 -2.68 13.78 2.39
C THR A 164 -1.71 13.24 1.33
N ASP A 165 -2.17 12.41 0.37
CA ASP A 165 -1.27 11.79 -0.63
C ASP A 165 -0.54 12.84 -1.48
N GLY A 166 0.80 12.77 -1.44
CA GLY A 166 1.68 13.65 -2.18
C GLY A 166 1.81 15.07 -1.64
N VAL A 167 1.11 15.42 -0.55
CA VAL A 167 1.15 16.75 0.08
C VAL A 167 2.43 16.92 0.90
N GLY A 168 2.89 15.86 1.59
CA GLY A 168 4.10 15.89 2.39
C GLY A 168 3.96 16.65 3.72
N GLY A 169 2.74 16.69 4.26
CA GLY A 169 2.40 17.34 5.52
C GLY A 169 2.19 16.39 6.71
N GLY A 170 2.61 15.13 6.57
CA GLY A 170 2.47 14.09 7.59
C GLY A 170 1.32 13.11 7.28
N PHE A 171 1.34 11.97 7.97
CA PHE A 171 0.29 10.96 7.89
C PHE A 171 -1.01 11.45 8.54
N ASP A 172 -2.16 10.94 8.08
CA ASP A 172 -3.47 11.24 8.66
C ASP A 172 -3.68 10.47 9.97
N ILE A 173 -3.18 11.03 11.07
CA ILE A 173 -3.18 10.39 12.39
C ILE A 173 -4.61 10.12 12.90
N GLU A 174 -5.57 11.02 12.61
CA GLU A 174 -6.95 10.85 13.05
C GLU A 174 -7.62 9.67 12.37
N MET A 175 -7.47 9.56 11.05
CA MET A 175 -7.99 8.46 10.25
C MET A 175 -7.35 7.12 10.67
N LEU A 176 -6.02 7.10 10.82
CA LEU A 176 -5.29 5.90 11.21
C LEU A 176 -5.65 5.44 12.62
N ARG A 177 -5.93 6.37 13.54
CA ARG A 177 -6.45 6.04 14.89
C ARG A 177 -7.80 5.33 14.79
N ALA A 178 -8.74 5.86 14.02
CA ALA A 178 -10.04 5.24 13.84
C ALA A 178 -9.94 3.83 13.22
N VAL A 179 -8.98 3.63 12.29
CA VAL A 179 -8.70 2.30 11.73
C VAL A 179 -8.11 1.36 12.79
N SER A 180 -7.18 1.84 13.62
CA SER A 180 -6.52 1.02 14.66
C SER A 180 -7.49 0.53 15.74
N GLU A 181 -8.62 1.19 15.92
CA GLU A 181 -9.67 0.79 16.88
C GLU A 181 -10.49 -0.41 16.38
N VAL A 182 -10.49 -0.69 15.08
CA VAL A 182 -11.34 -1.72 14.47
C VAL A 182 -10.57 -2.84 13.74
N ALA A 183 -9.25 -2.71 13.60
CA ALA A 183 -8.40 -3.67 12.92
C ALA A 183 -7.38 -4.28 13.90
N ASP A 184 -7.38 -5.61 14.02
CA ASP A 184 -6.46 -6.42 14.82
C ASP A 184 -5.42 -7.17 13.96
N VAL A 185 -5.22 -6.71 12.72
CA VAL A 185 -4.23 -7.18 11.76
C VAL A 185 -3.24 -6.06 11.44
N PRO A 186 -2.07 -6.36 10.88
CA PRO A 186 -1.08 -5.34 10.50
C PRO A 186 -1.67 -4.20 9.68
N ILE A 187 -1.34 -2.96 10.06
CA ILE A 187 -1.78 -1.72 9.42
C ILE A 187 -0.58 -1.02 8.79
N VAL A 188 -0.67 -0.78 7.49
CA VAL A 188 0.28 0.00 6.71
C VAL A 188 -0.32 1.38 6.42
N ALA A 189 0.27 2.42 7.00
CA ALA A 189 -0.13 3.81 6.75
C ALA A 189 0.45 4.33 5.43
N SER A 190 -0.37 4.89 4.55
CA SER A 190 0.02 5.43 3.25
C SER A 190 -0.60 6.80 3.00
N GLY A 191 0.19 7.69 2.38
CA GLY A 191 -0.19 9.07 2.06
C GLY A 191 0.23 10.06 3.14
N GLY A 192 0.92 11.14 2.72
CA GLY A 192 1.28 12.27 3.55
C GLY A 192 2.74 12.37 3.98
N ALA A 193 3.51 11.29 4.02
CA ALA A 193 4.91 11.33 4.42
C ALA A 193 5.74 12.31 3.58
N GLY A 194 6.39 13.28 4.21
CA GLY A 194 7.25 14.28 3.60
C GLY A 194 8.62 14.40 4.26
N SER A 195 8.75 13.95 5.52
CA SER A 195 9.95 14.05 6.35
C SER A 195 10.16 12.80 7.21
N ILE A 196 11.35 12.64 7.80
CA ILE A 196 11.66 11.60 8.80
C ILE A 196 10.78 11.77 10.05
N GLU A 197 10.53 13.00 10.45
CA GLU A 197 9.73 13.35 11.61
C GLU A 197 8.28 12.87 11.51
N ASP A 198 7.74 12.78 10.28
CA ASP A 198 6.39 12.27 10.07
C ASP A 198 6.28 10.78 10.45
N PHE A 199 7.32 9.98 10.17
CA PHE A 199 7.37 8.57 10.59
C PHE A 199 7.56 8.44 12.11
N ILE A 200 8.43 9.26 12.70
CA ILE A 200 8.63 9.29 14.16
C ILE A 200 7.30 9.64 14.85
N THR A 201 6.62 10.66 14.35
CA THR A 201 5.30 11.07 14.86
C THR A 201 4.27 9.97 14.73
N LEU A 202 4.21 9.31 13.56
CA LEU A 202 3.30 8.18 13.30
C LEU A 202 3.45 7.09 14.37
N PHE A 203 4.65 6.51 14.48
CA PHE A 203 4.88 5.35 15.34
C PHE A 203 4.83 5.67 16.84
N ASN A 204 5.23 6.90 17.25
CA ASN A 204 5.08 7.32 18.63
C ASN A 204 3.63 7.61 19.03
N THR A 205 2.80 8.08 18.07
CA THR A 205 1.40 8.44 18.34
C THR A 205 0.47 7.25 18.22
N LEU A 206 0.77 6.32 17.31
CA LEU A 206 -0.06 5.17 16.98
C LEU A 206 0.77 3.88 16.99
N PRO A 207 1.05 3.30 18.18
CA PRO A 207 1.84 2.07 18.30
C PRO A 207 1.15 0.83 17.69
N GLY A 208 -0.13 0.93 17.31
CA GLY A 208 -0.87 -0.11 16.58
C GLY A 208 -0.73 -0.01 15.05
N VAL A 209 0.07 0.93 14.53
CA VAL A 209 0.41 0.98 13.10
C VAL A 209 1.78 0.33 12.90
N ASP A 210 1.84 -0.66 12.02
CA ASP A 210 3.01 -1.53 11.87
C ASP A 210 4.01 -1.02 10.83
N ALA A 211 3.54 -0.28 9.82
CA ALA A 211 4.41 0.22 8.76
C ALA A 211 3.96 1.57 8.20
N GLY A 212 4.94 2.35 7.72
CA GLY A 212 4.72 3.56 6.94
C GLY A 212 5.14 3.36 5.49
N LEU A 213 4.21 3.48 4.55
CA LEU A 213 4.45 3.38 3.12
C LEU A 213 4.62 4.77 2.51
N ALA A 214 5.69 4.97 1.77
CA ALA A 214 5.93 6.19 1.02
C ALA A 214 6.52 5.90 -0.36
N ALA A 215 6.26 6.78 -1.31
CA ALA A 215 6.79 6.68 -2.67
C ALA A 215 7.59 7.93 -3.03
N THR A 216 6.98 9.10 -2.98
CA THR A 216 7.55 10.36 -3.48
C THR A 216 8.90 10.68 -2.85
N ILE A 217 9.02 10.58 -1.53
CA ILE A 217 10.23 10.94 -0.79
C ILE A 217 11.41 10.02 -1.11
N PHE A 218 11.12 8.73 -1.38
CA PHE A 218 12.12 7.74 -1.76
C PHE A 218 12.45 7.79 -3.26
N HIS A 219 11.44 7.86 -4.12
CA HIS A 219 11.64 7.92 -5.57
C HIS A 219 12.46 9.12 -6.03
N PHE A 220 12.31 10.27 -5.36
CA PHE A 220 13.05 11.49 -5.67
C PHE A 220 14.26 11.71 -4.75
N GLY A 221 14.64 10.71 -3.94
CA GLY A 221 15.84 10.75 -3.12
C GLY A 221 15.85 11.82 -2.03
N LYS A 222 14.66 12.32 -1.63
CA LYS A 222 14.54 13.30 -0.54
C LYS A 222 14.99 12.71 0.80
N ILE A 223 14.66 11.43 1.02
CA ILE A 223 15.02 10.67 2.22
C ILE A 223 15.59 9.34 1.75
N LYS A 224 16.69 8.91 2.35
CA LYS A 224 17.26 7.57 2.16
C LYS A 224 16.69 6.64 3.23
N ILE A 225 16.35 5.41 2.85
CA ILE A 225 15.78 4.41 3.77
C ILE A 225 16.73 4.11 4.95
N PRO A 226 18.06 3.95 4.76
CA PRO A 226 18.98 3.76 5.88
C PRO A 226 18.98 4.92 6.88
N ASP A 227 18.93 6.18 6.39
CA ASP A 227 18.91 7.37 7.25
C ASP A 227 17.60 7.44 8.06
N LEU A 228 16.45 7.14 7.42
CA LEU A 228 15.16 7.03 8.09
C LEU A 228 15.21 5.99 9.21
N LYS A 229 15.69 4.79 8.91
CA LYS A 229 15.77 3.69 9.90
C LYS A 229 16.72 4.03 11.06
N ALA A 230 17.84 4.71 10.79
CA ALA A 230 18.72 5.17 11.84
C ALA A 230 18.01 6.16 12.78
N SER A 231 17.31 7.15 12.21
CA SER A 231 16.55 8.14 13.00
C SER A 231 15.40 7.53 13.80
N LEU A 232 14.67 6.54 13.22
CA LEU A 232 13.62 5.81 13.94
C LEU A 232 14.18 5.07 15.14
N ARG A 233 15.31 4.38 14.98
CA ARG A 233 15.99 3.68 16.08
C ARG A 233 16.45 4.65 17.15
N ASP A 234 17.02 5.79 16.76
CA ASP A 234 17.49 6.82 17.72
C ASP A 234 16.31 7.42 18.50
N ALA A 235 15.12 7.42 17.90
CA ALA A 235 13.85 7.78 18.56
C ALA A 235 13.22 6.63 19.40
N GLY A 236 13.90 5.47 19.53
CA GLY A 236 13.43 4.32 20.30
C GLY A 236 12.40 3.44 19.59
N ILE A 237 12.18 3.64 18.28
CA ILE A 237 11.24 2.87 17.49
C ILE A 237 11.95 1.64 16.91
N SER A 238 11.37 0.46 17.13
CA SER A 238 11.92 -0.80 16.62
C SER A 238 11.81 -0.86 15.09
N VAL A 239 12.93 -1.08 14.42
CA VAL A 239 13.01 -1.26 12.96
C VAL A 239 13.87 -2.45 12.63
N ARG A 240 13.55 -3.14 11.51
CA ARG A 240 14.40 -4.21 11.00
C ARG A 240 15.76 -3.62 10.57
N TYR A 241 16.82 -4.18 11.10
CA TYR A 241 18.19 -3.80 10.72
C TYR A 241 18.66 -4.64 9.54
N THR A 242 19.17 -3.99 8.51
CA THR A 242 19.94 -4.63 7.46
C THR A 242 21.37 -4.10 7.56
N ASN A 243 22.33 -4.97 7.85
CA ASN A 243 23.75 -4.64 7.69
C ASN A 243 24.01 -4.51 6.18
N VAL A 244 23.86 -3.31 5.64
CA VAL A 244 24.30 -2.96 4.28
C VAL A 244 25.59 -2.19 4.40
#